data_41c9b0440f7ad6e7004e7a4f26a7dc16
#
_entry.id   41c9b0440f7ad6e7004e7a4f26a7dc16
#
_cell.length_a   1.000
_cell.length_b   1.000
_cell.length_c   1.000
_cell.angle_alpha   90.00
_cell.angle_beta   90.00
_cell.angle_gamma   90.00
#
_symmetry.space_group_name_H-M   'P 1'
#
loop_
_entity.id
_entity.type
_entity.pdbx_description
1 polymer ?
#
loop_
_entity_poly.entity_id
_entity_poly.type
_entity_poly.pdbx_seq_one_letter_code
_entity_poly.pdbx_strand_id
1 'polypeptide(L)'
;MTSESVGVVEYRRLDNYVYRLTVGEHLLVSLHARKDQPLYALTPTGAQLWERLADWATVQQLTDALVAEYEVSADDAKQDVYDFISQLESLKAIETRGASE
;
A
#
# COMPACT_ATOMS: atom_id res chain seq x y z
N MET A 1 -7.92 -29.74 1.52
CA MET A 1 -8.04 -29.00 1.93
C MET A 1 -7.12 -28.12 1.93
N THR A 2 -6.95 -27.44 1.67
CA THR A 2 -6.01 -26.76 1.60
C THR A 2 -6.07 -25.66 2.41
N SER A 3 -5.64 -25.66 3.38
CA SER A 3 -5.68 -24.65 4.26
C SER A 3 -4.64 -23.64 4.03
N GLU A 4 -3.79 -23.88 3.13
CA GLU A 4 -2.75 -22.98 2.98
C GLU A 4 -3.22 -21.65 2.47
N SER A 5 -4.37 -21.55 1.89
CA SER A 5 -4.81 -20.26 1.45
C SER A 5 -5.62 -19.54 2.51
N VAL A 6 -5.85 -20.18 3.64
CA VAL A 6 -6.63 -19.56 4.69
C VAL A 6 -5.78 -18.52 5.36
N GLY A 7 -6.31 -17.32 5.51
CA GLY A 7 -5.56 -16.27 6.17
C GLY A 7 -4.67 -15.46 5.26
N VAL A 8 -4.58 -15.81 3.99
CA VAL A 8 -3.79 -15.02 3.08
C VAL A 8 -4.64 -13.86 2.63
N VAL A 9 -4.22 -12.66 2.97
CA VAL A 9 -4.94 -11.45 2.65
C VAL A 9 -4.20 -10.71 1.56
N GLU A 10 -4.94 -10.26 0.57
CA GLU A 10 -4.36 -9.49 -0.52
C GLU A 10 -4.97 -8.11 -0.53
N TYR A 11 -4.21 -7.15 -1.02
CA TYR A 11 -4.61 -5.75 -1.08
C TYR A 11 -4.41 -5.22 -2.49
N ARG A 12 -5.26 -4.27 -2.86
CA ARG A 12 -5.13 -3.60 -4.15
C ARG A 12 -5.62 -2.17 -3.99
N ARG A 13 -4.94 -1.24 -4.66
CA ARG A 13 -5.36 0.15 -4.56
C ARG A 13 -6.66 0.36 -5.31
N LEU A 14 -7.44 1.31 -4.83
CA LEU A 14 -8.69 1.67 -5.46
C LEU A 14 -8.45 2.82 -6.44
N ASP A 15 -9.43 3.08 -7.29
CA ASP A 15 -9.29 4.11 -8.31
C ASP A 15 -9.68 5.49 -7.81
N ASN A 16 -9.96 5.64 -6.53
CA ASN A 16 -10.39 6.93 -6.00
C ASN A 16 -9.25 7.85 -5.61
N TYR A 17 -8.01 7.40 -5.79
CA TYR A 17 -6.84 8.24 -5.57
C TYR A 17 -5.95 8.19 -6.78
N VAL A 18 -5.30 9.30 -7.06
CA VAL A 18 -4.35 9.39 -8.17
C VAL A 18 -3.00 9.73 -7.59
N TYR A 19 -1.98 9.02 -8.05
CA TYR A 19 -0.62 9.30 -7.63
C TYR A 19 -0.05 10.40 -8.51
N ARG A 20 0.60 11.37 -7.89
CA ARG A 20 1.27 12.43 -8.61
C ARG A 20 2.65 12.66 -8.06
N LEU A 21 3.60 12.83 -8.96
CA LEU A 21 4.95 13.19 -8.57
C LEU A 21 5.16 14.63 -8.95
N THR A 22 5.37 15.47 -7.96
CA THR A 22 5.70 16.86 -8.20
C THR A 22 7.17 17.03 -7.84
N VAL A 23 7.63 18.28 -7.78
CA VAL A 23 9.04 18.53 -7.54
C VAL A 23 9.44 17.96 -6.18
N GLY A 24 10.04 16.79 -6.22
CA GLY A 24 10.53 16.15 -5.01
C GLY A 24 9.51 15.53 -4.10
N GLU A 25 8.23 15.49 -4.50
CA GLU A 25 7.21 14.94 -3.64
C GLU A 25 6.32 13.94 -4.32
N HIS A 26 5.99 12.88 -3.59
CA HIS A 26 5.07 11.86 -4.05
C HIS A 26 3.74 12.10 -3.36
N LEU A 27 2.70 12.35 -4.12
CA LEU A 27 1.41 12.72 -3.54
C LEU A 27 0.31 11.79 -3.99
N LEU A 28 -0.63 11.53 -3.10
CA LEU A 28 -1.88 10.89 -3.44
C LEU A 28 -2.96 11.96 -3.40
N VAL A 29 -3.72 12.06 -4.47
CA VAL A 29 -4.77 13.05 -4.59
C VAL A 29 -6.09 12.31 -4.71
N SER A 30 -7.02 12.61 -3.83
CA SER A 30 -8.32 11.97 -3.88
C SER A 30 -9.14 12.56 -5.00
N LEU A 31 -9.75 11.70 -5.80
CA LEU A 31 -10.61 12.18 -6.89
C LEU A 31 -11.92 12.74 -6.37
N HIS A 32 -12.24 12.45 -5.11
CA HIS A 32 -13.46 12.96 -4.50
C HIS A 32 -13.15 13.94 -3.39
N ALA A 33 -11.94 14.51 -3.40
CA ALA A 33 -11.53 15.40 -2.35
C ALA A 33 -12.34 16.68 -2.38
N ARG A 34 -12.66 17.17 -1.21
CA ARG A 34 -13.26 18.49 -1.09
C ARG A 34 -12.14 19.49 -0.97
N LYS A 35 -12.48 20.73 -1.07
CA LYS A 35 -11.46 21.75 -1.04
C LYS A 35 -10.61 21.70 0.21
N ASP A 36 -11.20 21.30 1.31
CA ASP A 36 -10.48 21.32 2.57
C ASP A 36 -9.77 20.00 2.87
N GLN A 37 -9.79 19.03 1.98
CA GLN A 37 -9.09 17.79 2.24
C GLN A 37 -7.63 17.94 1.86
N PRO A 38 -6.72 17.57 2.74
CA PRO A 38 -5.30 17.70 2.43
C PRO A 38 -4.87 16.59 1.49
N LEU A 39 -3.82 16.86 0.77
CA LEU A 39 -3.15 15.85 -0.02
C LEU A 39 -2.41 14.91 0.92
N TYR A 40 -2.26 13.68 0.53
CA TYR A 40 -1.52 12.72 1.33
C TYR A 40 -0.15 12.52 0.72
N ALA A 41 0.89 12.86 1.46
CA ALA A 41 2.26 12.74 0.96
C ALA A 41 2.80 11.36 1.25
N LEU A 42 3.45 10.76 0.28
CA LEU A 42 4.05 9.45 0.44
C LEU A 42 5.56 9.60 0.55
N THR A 43 6.18 8.73 1.34
CA THR A 43 7.62 8.60 1.30
C THR A 43 7.98 7.90 -0.01
N PRO A 44 9.25 7.94 -0.44
CA PRO A 44 9.64 7.18 -1.63
C PRO A 44 9.32 5.70 -1.51
N THR A 45 9.49 5.13 -0.32
CA THR A 45 9.15 3.74 -0.08
C THR A 45 7.64 3.52 -0.26
N GLY A 46 6.84 4.42 0.30
CA GLY A 46 5.39 4.32 0.15
C GLY A 46 4.95 4.45 -1.28
N ALA A 47 5.62 5.31 -2.06
CA ALA A 47 5.28 5.46 -3.47
C ALA A 47 5.53 4.16 -4.22
N GLN A 48 6.61 3.46 -3.89
CA GLN A 48 6.90 2.20 -4.53
C GLN A 48 5.88 1.14 -4.18
N LEU A 49 5.45 1.10 -2.92
CA LEU A 49 4.42 0.16 -2.51
C LEU A 49 3.09 0.48 -3.20
N TRP A 50 2.77 1.76 -3.35
CA TRP A 50 1.56 2.16 -4.04
C TRP A 50 1.56 1.64 -5.48
N GLU A 51 2.69 1.71 -6.13
CA GLU A 51 2.81 1.23 -7.49
C GLU A 51 2.54 -0.28 -7.56
N ARG A 52 3.06 -1.01 -6.60
CA ARG A 52 2.87 -2.47 -6.58
C ARG A 52 1.44 -2.86 -6.26
N LEU A 53 0.69 -1.99 -5.64
CA LEU A 53 -0.70 -2.26 -5.31
C LEU A 53 -1.64 -2.07 -6.50
N ALA A 54 -1.09 -1.84 -7.69
CA ALA A 54 -1.90 -1.82 -8.90
C ALA A 54 -2.56 -3.18 -9.14
N ASP A 55 -1.92 -4.25 -8.64
CA ASP A 55 -2.48 -5.59 -8.69
C ASP A 55 -2.58 -6.10 -7.28
N TRP A 56 -3.37 -7.15 -7.09
CA TRP A 56 -3.49 -7.76 -5.77
C TRP A 56 -2.12 -8.19 -5.27
N ALA A 57 -1.81 -7.84 -4.04
CA ALA A 57 -0.53 -8.16 -3.43
C ALA A 57 -0.71 -8.49 -1.97
N THR A 58 0.08 -9.44 -1.50
CA THR A 58 0.08 -9.80 -0.09
C THR A 58 1.11 -8.96 0.65
N VAL A 59 1.01 -8.93 1.98
CA VAL A 59 2.02 -8.25 2.78
C VAL A 59 3.40 -8.87 2.52
N GLN A 60 3.45 -10.20 2.33
CA GLN A 60 4.72 -10.83 2.09
C GLN A 60 5.35 -10.37 0.77
N GLN A 61 4.53 -10.24 -0.27
CA GLN A 61 5.03 -9.78 -1.56
C GLN A 61 5.54 -8.35 -1.46
N LEU A 62 4.81 -7.50 -0.75
CA LEU A 62 5.23 -6.11 -0.57
C LEU A 62 6.49 -6.03 0.26
N THR A 63 6.59 -6.86 1.30
CA THR A 63 7.79 -6.90 2.15
C THR A 63 8.99 -7.34 1.32
N ASP A 64 8.83 -8.39 0.52
CA ASP A 64 9.92 -8.89 -0.31
C ASP A 64 10.39 -7.83 -1.29
N ALA A 65 9.46 -7.05 -1.83
CA ALA A 65 9.84 -5.98 -2.75
C ALA A 65 10.71 -4.94 -2.06
N LEU A 66 10.41 -4.61 -0.82
CA LEU A 66 11.22 -3.64 -0.10
C LEU A 66 12.59 -4.19 0.23
N VAL A 67 12.64 -5.45 0.64
CA VAL A 67 13.92 -6.07 0.98
C VAL A 67 14.81 -6.13 -0.28
N ALA A 68 14.20 -6.38 -1.43
CA ALA A 68 14.98 -6.48 -2.66
C ALA A 68 15.47 -5.12 -3.13
N GLU A 69 14.73 -4.06 -2.80
CA GLU A 69 15.06 -2.74 -3.31
C GLU A 69 15.92 -1.93 -2.35
N TYR A 70 15.80 -2.16 -1.08
CA TYR A 70 16.51 -1.37 -0.06
C TYR A 70 17.26 -2.28 0.88
N GLU A 71 18.26 -1.74 1.53
CA GLU A 71 19.02 -2.53 2.50
C GLU A 71 18.33 -2.45 3.84
N VAL A 72 17.24 -3.18 3.98
CA VAL A 72 16.49 -3.21 5.23
C VAL A 72 16.28 -4.65 5.63
N SER A 73 16.10 -4.89 6.92
CA SER A 73 15.81 -6.22 7.39
C SER A 73 14.36 -6.57 7.02
N ALA A 74 14.07 -7.87 6.96
CA ALA A 74 12.71 -8.31 6.66
C ALA A 74 11.74 -7.83 7.72
N ASP A 75 12.15 -7.80 8.98
CA ASP A 75 11.27 -7.34 10.06
C ASP A 75 10.93 -5.87 9.91
N ASP A 76 11.93 -5.05 9.61
CA ASP A 76 11.67 -3.62 9.42
C ASP A 76 10.82 -3.38 8.20
N ALA A 77 11.10 -4.10 7.12
CA ALA A 77 10.31 -3.95 5.91
C ALA A 77 8.85 -4.33 6.15
N LYS A 78 8.63 -5.42 6.88
CA LYS A 78 7.28 -5.87 7.17
C LYS A 78 6.52 -4.84 8.00
N GLN A 79 7.20 -4.24 8.98
CA GLN A 79 6.57 -3.23 9.80
C GLN A 79 6.17 -2.02 8.96
N ASP A 80 7.05 -1.61 8.04
CA ASP A 80 6.75 -0.49 7.16
C ASP A 80 5.56 -0.80 6.29
N VAL A 81 5.47 -2.02 5.79
CA VAL A 81 4.34 -2.42 4.95
C VAL A 81 3.04 -2.37 5.75
N TYR A 82 3.04 -2.91 6.97
CA TYR A 82 1.84 -2.89 7.80
C TYR A 82 1.41 -1.46 8.11
N ASP A 83 2.37 -0.59 8.44
CA ASP A 83 2.05 0.80 8.73
C ASP A 83 1.43 1.48 7.50
N PHE A 84 2.01 1.23 6.34
CA PHE A 84 1.52 1.83 5.12
C PHE A 84 0.10 1.33 4.78
N ILE A 85 -0.10 0.03 4.88
CA ILE A 85 -1.42 -0.55 4.60
C ILE A 85 -2.45 0.02 5.56
N SER A 86 -2.10 0.15 6.83
CA SER A 86 -3.00 0.71 7.83
C SER A 86 -3.39 2.14 7.46
N GLN A 87 -2.44 2.94 7.00
CA GLN A 87 -2.74 4.30 6.60
C GLN A 87 -3.65 4.33 5.38
N LEU A 88 -3.39 3.46 4.41
CA LEU A 88 -4.23 3.42 3.22
C LEU A 88 -5.64 2.95 3.55
N GLU A 89 -5.78 2.06 4.51
CA GLU A 89 -7.10 1.63 4.94
C GLU A 89 -7.86 2.78 5.58
N SER A 90 -7.18 3.59 6.37
CA SER A 90 -7.79 4.76 6.97
C SER A 90 -8.25 5.75 5.90
N LEU A 91 -7.52 5.84 4.81
CA LEU A 91 -7.88 6.74 3.72
C LEU A 91 -8.93 6.12 2.80
N LYS A 92 -9.24 4.85 2.99
CA LYS A 92 -10.14 4.09 2.12
C LYS A 92 -9.60 4.09 0.69
N ALA A 93 -8.29 3.93 0.58
CA ALA A 93 -7.61 3.97 -0.71
C ALA A 93 -7.30 2.59 -1.25
N ILE A 94 -7.55 1.54 -0.49
CA ILE A 94 -7.28 0.17 -0.93
C ILE A 94 -8.46 -0.72 -0.62
N GLU A 95 -8.52 -1.84 -1.32
CA GLU A 95 -9.50 -2.88 -1.04
C GLU A 95 -8.76 -4.13 -0.64
N THR A 96 -9.47 -5.03 0.02
CA THR A 96 -8.89 -6.22 0.62
C THR A 96 -9.70 -7.44 0.20
N ARG A 97 -9.05 -8.57 0.05
CA ARG A 97 -9.75 -9.82 -0.21
C ARG A 97 -8.95 -10.98 0.35
N GLY A 98 -9.58 -12.15 0.41
CA GLY A 98 -8.84 -13.37 0.72
C GLY A 98 -8.75 -13.73 2.15
N ALA A 99 -9.30 -13.00 2.98
CA ALA A 99 -9.19 -13.34 4.35
C ALA A 99 -10.14 -14.38 4.72
N SER A 100 -10.24 -15.08 5.29
CA SER A 100 -11.13 -15.85 5.58
C SER A 100 -11.71 -15.96 6.57
N GLU A 101 -12.25 -16.11 6.87
CA GLU A 101 -12.78 -16.42 7.74
C GLU A 101 -13.21 -17.05 7.81
#